data_a13dc675153711f432339551c8e38220
#
_entry.id   a13dc675153711f432339551c8e38220
#
_cell.length_a   1.000
_cell.length_b   1.000
_cell.length_c   1.000
_cell.angle_alpha   90.00
_cell.angle_beta   90.00
_cell.angle_gamma   90.00
#
_symmetry.space_group_name_H-M   'P 1'
#
loop_
_entity.id
_entity.type
_entity.pdbx_description
1 polymer ?
#
loop_
_entity_poly.entity_id
_entity_poly.type
_entity_poly.pdbx_seq_one_letter_code
_entity_poly.pdbx_strand_id
1 'polypeptide(L)'
;LIVTVLGFSALLGLAALGGSVWAAFTAKTASAGNGVTSAPDWDPPTASSSVIAKTQGGTPGFIHQGGTYNVYSSVADSGKPASGVASVTANIATITTGQSAAPLAVGSFAISAESYNYRTANLTANAVLAANTYTYSLTSTDKGGRGRTQTGYTVTVDNTAPIASDIQTANKSGNIAGRPDIGDTVVFTFSEPIDPTSVLAGWTGAATNVVTRIDNNTPTNDRLAVFNAANTTQLPLGTINLGRNDYVSASATFGATGTASTMVMSGNAITVTLGTASSGPTTASSTGAMIWSPSASAFDRAGNAESAATKTETGTADKDF
;
A
#
# COMPACT_ATOMS: atom_id res chain seq x y z
N LEU A 1 76.37 -5.78 5.18
CA LEU A 1 75.19 -5.54 5.96
C LEU A 1 75.52 -4.62 7.12
N ILE A 2 75.31 -3.30 7.02
CA ILE A 2 75.53 -2.34 8.11
C ILE A 2 74.16 -2.06 8.72
N VAL A 3 73.97 -2.53 9.95
CA VAL A 3 72.79 -2.20 10.77
C VAL A 3 73.19 -1.03 11.62
N THR A 4 72.66 0.16 11.34
CA THR A 4 72.82 1.34 12.19
C THR A 4 71.66 1.39 13.17
N VAL A 5 71.95 1.06 14.43
CA VAL A 5 70.99 1.25 15.54
C VAL A 5 71.14 2.68 16.01
N LEU A 6 70.10 3.50 15.75
CA LEU A 6 70.03 4.86 16.34
C LEU A 6 69.34 4.72 17.70
N GLY A 7 70.12 5.03 18.74
CA GLY A 7 69.70 4.99 20.14
C GLY A 7 68.66 6.07 20.44
N PHE A 8 67.64 5.67 21.17
CA PHE A 8 66.65 6.56 21.80
C PHE A 8 67.23 7.13 23.10
N SER A 9 67.50 8.42 23.13
CA SER A 9 67.75 9.13 24.40
C SER A 9 66.39 9.68 24.91
N ALA A 10 65.88 9.03 25.92
CA ALA A 10 64.71 9.55 26.66
C ALA A 10 65.15 10.59 27.63
N LEU A 11 64.76 11.85 27.46
CA LEU A 11 64.87 12.90 28.47
C LEU A 11 63.58 12.94 29.27
N LEU A 12 63.62 12.39 30.50
CA LEU A 12 62.52 12.51 31.45
C LEU A 12 62.64 13.89 32.13
N GLY A 13 61.81 14.84 31.74
CA GLY A 13 61.55 16.06 32.50
C GLY A 13 60.29 15.91 33.31
N LEU A 14 60.43 15.76 34.63
CA LEU A 14 59.32 15.73 35.58
C LEU A 14 58.88 17.16 35.85
N ALA A 15 57.70 17.58 35.40
CA ALA A 15 56.98 18.73 35.92
C ALA A 15 55.56 18.31 36.24
N ALA A 16 55.33 18.22 37.54
CA ALA A 16 53.96 18.08 38.07
C ALA A 16 53.24 19.42 37.92
N LEU A 17 52.08 19.38 37.27
CA LEU A 17 50.90 20.21 37.52
C LEU A 17 49.79 19.75 36.58
N GLY A 18 48.64 19.47 37.13
CA GLY A 18 47.48 18.81 36.51
C GLY A 18 47.03 19.42 35.21
N GLY A 19 47.06 18.59 34.16
CA GLY A 19 46.49 18.80 32.85
C GLY A 19 46.79 17.61 32.00
N SER A 20 45.79 16.93 31.52
CA SER A 20 45.91 15.77 30.60
C SER A 20 46.61 16.23 29.32
N VAL A 21 47.90 15.89 29.18
CA VAL A 21 48.68 16.09 27.94
C VAL A 21 48.34 14.97 26.99
N TRP A 22 47.55 15.25 26.00
CA TRP A 22 47.39 14.36 24.85
C TRP A 22 48.67 14.47 23.99
N ALA A 23 49.56 13.52 24.09
CA ALA A 23 50.69 13.43 23.18
C ALA A 23 50.17 12.95 21.80
N ALA A 24 50.03 13.88 20.88
CA ALA A 24 49.82 13.56 19.50
C ALA A 24 51.15 13.07 18.91
N PHE A 25 51.33 11.80 18.72
CA PHE A 25 52.44 11.24 17.94
C PHE A 25 52.14 11.46 16.45
N THR A 26 52.64 12.52 15.87
CA THR A 26 52.74 12.66 14.42
C THR A 26 54.09 12.08 13.96
N ALA A 27 54.13 10.78 13.69
CA ALA A 27 55.25 10.19 12.98
C ALA A 27 55.07 10.48 11.49
N LYS A 28 55.75 11.46 10.94
CA LYS A 28 55.95 11.61 9.50
C LYS A 28 57.12 10.74 9.12
N THR A 29 56.88 9.47 8.78
CA THR A 29 57.84 8.66 8.05
C THR A 29 57.60 8.87 6.56
N ALA A 30 58.40 9.72 5.93
CA ALA A 30 58.52 9.76 4.49
C ALA A 30 59.41 8.60 4.07
N SER A 31 58.87 7.43 3.81
CA SER A 31 59.57 6.34 3.14
C SER A 31 59.17 6.41 1.66
N ALA A 32 60.12 6.75 0.81
CA ALA A 32 59.90 6.69 -0.62
C ALA A 32 59.64 5.21 -1.01
N GLY A 33 58.38 4.87 -1.30
CA GLY A 33 57.95 3.54 -1.66
C GLY A 33 56.91 2.89 -0.71
N ASN A 34 56.63 3.48 0.47
CA ASN A 34 55.50 3.00 1.30
C ASN A 34 54.27 3.90 1.08
N GLY A 35 53.47 3.50 0.11
CA GLY A 35 52.11 3.99 0.00
C GLY A 35 51.28 3.36 1.12
N VAL A 36 50.80 4.17 2.09
CA VAL A 36 49.75 3.74 3.01
C VAL A 36 48.47 3.81 2.20
N THR A 37 48.04 2.71 1.62
CA THR A 37 46.69 2.58 1.10
C THR A 37 45.75 2.42 2.27
N SER A 38 44.61 3.14 2.27
CA SER A 38 43.55 2.88 3.21
C SER A 38 43.15 1.40 3.19
N ALA A 39 42.81 0.84 4.30
CA ALA A 39 42.32 -0.54 4.34
C ALA A 39 41.17 -0.68 3.32
N PRO A 40 41.16 -1.75 2.52
CA PRO A 40 40.07 -2.00 1.58
C PRO A 40 38.76 -2.21 2.35
N ASP A 41 37.67 -1.77 1.75
CA ASP A 41 36.32 -2.11 2.25
C ASP A 41 36.11 -3.62 2.19
N TRP A 42 35.76 -4.23 3.32
CA TRP A 42 35.56 -5.67 3.44
C TRP A 42 34.09 -6.03 3.63
N ASP A 43 33.25 -5.07 3.95
CA ASP A 43 31.84 -5.27 4.26
C ASP A 43 30.97 -4.97 3.03
N PRO A 44 30.27 -5.98 2.47
CA PRO A 44 29.39 -5.76 1.35
C PRO A 44 28.14 -4.97 1.77
N PRO A 45 27.52 -4.22 0.87
CA PRO A 45 26.30 -3.50 1.14
C PRO A 45 25.16 -4.40 1.60
N THR A 46 24.26 -3.85 2.43
CA THR A 46 23.14 -4.58 3.00
C THR A 46 21.82 -3.91 2.61
N ALA A 47 20.85 -4.72 2.16
CA ALA A 47 19.48 -4.31 1.98
C ALA A 47 18.74 -4.44 3.32
N SER A 48 18.26 -3.35 3.87
CA SER A 48 17.49 -3.33 5.12
C SER A 48 16.03 -3.69 4.90
N SER A 49 15.48 -3.41 3.73
CA SER A 49 14.09 -3.71 3.34
C SER A 49 13.97 -3.86 1.83
N SER A 50 12.96 -4.63 1.41
CA SER A 50 12.56 -4.71 0.00
C SER A 50 11.08 -5.06 -0.11
N VAL A 51 10.43 -4.52 -1.15
CA VAL A 51 9.03 -4.81 -1.49
C VAL A 51 8.83 -4.77 -3.00
N ILE A 52 7.93 -5.60 -3.47
CA ILE A 52 7.35 -5.50 -4.82
C ILE A 52 6.05 -4.72 -4.72
N ALA A 53 5.88 -3.71 -5.56
CA ALA A 53 4.64 -2.93 -5.63
C ALA A 53 4.21 -2.71 -7.07
N LYS A 54 2.89 -2.73 -7.29
CA LYS A 54 2.25 -2.43 -8.58
C LYS A 54 2.55 -1.00 -9.01
N THR A 55 2.69 -0.76 -10.31
CA THR A 55 2.90 0.59 -10.86
C THR A 55 1.67 1.48 -10.74
N GLN A 56 0.49 0.90 -10.58
CA GLN A 56 -0.80 1.61 -10.42
C GLN A 56 -1.08 2.03 -8.97
N GLY A 57 -0.16 1.75 -8.03
CA GLY A 57 -0.38 2.00 -6.60
C GLY A 57 -1.14 0.87 -5.91
N GLY A 58 -1.71 1.16 -4.74
CA GLY A 58 -2.43 0.19 -3.92
C GLY A 58 -1.54 -0.54 -2.91
N THR A 59 -2.00 -1.68 -2.42
CA THR A 59 -1.32 -2.46 -1.37
C THR A 59 -0.01 -3.06 -1.89
N PRO A 60 1.16 -2.72 -1.29
CA PRO A 60 2.43 -3.33 -1.65
C PRO A 60 2.48 -4.82 -1.25
N GLY A 61 3.33 -5.59 -1.93
CA GLY A 61 3.50 -7.02 -1.66
C GLY A 61 2.47 -7.92 -2.35
N PHE A 62 1.58 -7.33 -3.18
CA PHE A 62 0.59 -8.07 -3.96
C PHE A 62 0.65 -7.67 -5.43
N ILE A 63 0.59 -8.64 -6.32
CA ILE A 63 0.51 -8.47 -7.78
C ILE A 63 -0.39 -9.54 -8.38
N HIS A 64 -0.81 -9.38 -9.63
CA HIS A 64 -1.48 -10.42 -10.41
C HIS A 64 -0.63 -10.84 -11.62
N GLN A 65 -0.95 -11.98 -12.23
CA GLN A 65 -0.34 -12.42 -13.50
C GLN A 65 -0.49 -11.35 -14.58
N GLY A 66 0.56 -11.11 -15.36
CA GLY A 66 0.55 -10.08 -16.40
C GLY A 66 0.56 -8.64 -15.89
N GLY A 67 0.46 -8.40 -14.57
CA GLY A 67 0.48 -7.08 -13.96
C GLY A 67 1.85 -6.41 -14.00
N THR A 68 1.87 -5.08 -14.08
CA THR A 68 3.12 -4.29 -14.06
C THR A 68 3.50 -3.91 -12.63
N TYR A 69 4.79 -4.04 -12.31
CA TYR A 69 5.31 -3.80 -10.97
C TYR A 69 6.75 -3.29 -10.99
N ASN A 70 7.22 -2.84 -9.82
CA ASN A 70 8.61 -2.55 -9.55
C ASN A 70 9.07 -3.27 -8.28
N VAL A 71 10.36 -3.59 -8.20
CA VAL A 71 11.03 -3.99 -6.98
C VAL A 71 11.66 -2.75 -6.36
N TYR A 72 11.39 -2.49 -5.10
CA TYR A 72 11.96 -1.41 -4.31
C TYR A 72 12.86 -1.99 -3.23
N SER A 73 13.94 -1.29 -2.89
CA SER A 73 14.82 -1.69 -1.80
C SER A 73 15.51 -0.49 -1.16
N SER A 74 15.79 -0.60 0.13
CA SER A 74 16.67 0.30 0.86
C SER A 74 17.99 -0.41 1.08
N VAL A 75 19.06 0.06 0.39
CA VAL A 75 20.40 -0.54 0.44
C VAL A 75 21.41 0.50 0.93
N ALA A 76 22.24 0.11 1.87
CA ALA A 76 23.32 0.93 2.40
C ALA A 76 24.61 0.13 2.48
N ASP A 77 25.71 0.82 2.24
CA ASP A 77 27.05 0.35 2.51
C ASP A 77 27.53 0.96 3.83
N SER A 78 27.75 0.10 4.83
CA SER A 78 28.12 0.50 6.19
C SER A 78 29.55 0.13 6.56
N GLY A 79 30.36 -0.34 5.60
CA GLY A 79 31.77 -0.68 5.79
C GLY A 79 32.60 0.48 6.33
N LYS A 80 33.72 0.17 6.94
CA LYS A 80 34.67 1.18 7.46
C LYS A 80 36.11 0.85 6.98
N PRO A 81 36.57 1.54 5.94
CA PRO A 81 35.91 2.59 5.15
C PRO A 81 34.83 2.00 4.23
N ALA A 82 33.71 2.71 4.08
CA ALA A 82 32.69 2.35 3.09
C ALA A 82 33.16 2.76 1.69
N SER A 83 33.11 1.85 0.74
CA SER A 83 33.43 2.14 -0.67
C SER A 83 32.23 2.68 -1.46
N GLY A 84 31.04 2.49 -0.91
CA GLY A 84 29.76 2.86 -1.49
C GLY A 84 29.19 1.78 -2.41
N VAL A 85 27.87 1.79 -2.58
CA VAL A 85 27.16 0.83 -3.42
C VAL A 85 27.50 1.04 -4.91
N ALA A 86 27.93 -0.01 -5.59
CA ALA A 86 28.19 -0.02 -7.04
C ALA A 86 26.95 -0.49 -7.82
N SER A 87 26.29 -1.55 -7.37
CA SER A 87 25.12 -2.10 -8.04
C SER A 87 24.16 -2.81 -7.07
N VAL A 88 22.89 -2.81 -7.45
CA VAL A 88 21.85 -3.60 -6.79
C VAL A 88 21.05 -4.30 -7.89
N THR A 89 20.83 -5.60 -7.75
CA THR A 89 20.03 -6.41 -8.68
C THR A 89 19.05 -7.29 -7.92
N ALA A 90 17.91 -7.59 -8.55
CA ALA A 90 16.92 -8.52 -8.01
C ALA A 90 16.85 -9.78 -8.86
N ASN A 91 16.86 -10.95 -8.23
CA ASN A 91 16.49 -12.19 -8.89
C ASN A 91 15.00 -12.45 -8.66
N ILE A 92 14.23 -12.21 -9.69
CA ILE A 92 12.77 -12.36 -9.76
C ILE A 92 12.35 -13.27 -10.92
N ALA A 93 13.25 -14.17 -11.35
CA ALA A 93 13.03 -15.05 -12.51
C ALA A 93 11.81 -15.96 -12.36
N THR A 94 11.39 -16.26 -11.13
CA THR A 94 10.18 -17.03 -10.84
C THR A 94 8.89 -16.24 -11.08
N ILE A 95 8.97 -14.91 -11.11
CA ILE A 95 7.85 -13.98 -11.30
C ILE A 95 7.85 -13.46 -12.74
N THR A 96 9.02 -13.09 -13.25
CA THR A 96 9.23 -12.57 -14.60
C THR A 96 10.39 -13.31 -15.24
N THR A 97 10.09 -14.10 -16.26
CA THR A 97 11.08 -14.92 -16.99
C THR A 97 12.22 -14.06 -17.51
N GLY A 98 13.45 -14.55 -17.36
CA GLY A 98 14.67 -13.86 -17.82
C GLY A 98 15.19 -12.79 -16.84
N GLN A 99 14.50 -12.51 -15.75
CA GLN A 99 14.89 -11.49 -14.77
C GLN A 99 15.61 -12.12 -13.55
N SER A 100 16.74 -12.80 -13.80
CA SER A 100 17.61 -13.34 -12.74
C SER A 100 18.52 -12.30 -12.09
N ALA A 101 18.70 -11.13 -12.72
CA ALA A 101 19.52 -10.01 -12.24
C ALA A 101 18.95 -8.67 -12.71
N ALA A 102 17.65 -8.41 -12.45
CA ALA A 102 17.01 -7.14 -12.79
C ALA A 102 17.68 -5.97 -12.06
N PRO A 103 18.24 -4.96 -12.76
CA PRO A 103 18.96 -3.87 -12.12
C PRO A 103 18.00 -2.92 -11.41
N LEU A 104 18.41 -2.43 -10.23
CA LEU A 104 17.75 -1.36 -9.49
C LEU A 104 18.55 -0.06 -9.63
N ALA A 105 17.89 0.99 -10.07
CA ALA A 105 18.46 2.34 -10.15
C ALA A 105 18.31 3.06 -8.81
N VAL A 106 19.32 3.86 -8.45
CA VAL A 106 19.31 4.72 -7.27
C VAL A 106 18.30 5.86 -7.46
N GLY A 107 17.61 6.25 -6.38
CA GLY A 107 16.63 7.34 -6.37
C GLY A 107 16.06 7.57 -4.98
N SER A 108 14.91 8.22 -4.94
CA SER A 108 14.11 8.38 -3.71
C SER A 108 12.67 8.02 -4.05
N PHE A 109 12.17 6.97 -3.44
CA PHE A 109 10.87 6.40 -3.76
C PHE A 109 10.09 6.17 -2.47
N ALA A 110 8.86 6.68 -2.42
CA ALA A 110 7.93 6.42 -1.32
C ALA A 110 6.89 5.38 -1.76
N ILE A 111 6.72 4.32 -0.99
CA ILE A 111 5.68 3.31 -1.16
C ILE A 111 4.95 3.17 0.18
N SER A 112 3.68 3.58 0.20
CA SER A 112 2.91 3.74 1.44
C SER A 112 3.65 4.67 2.41
N ALA A 113 3.95 4.26 3.63
CA ALA A 113 4.67 5.06 4.63
C ALA A 113 6.20 4.85 4.61
N GLU A 114 6.71 3.96 3.73
CA GLU A 114 8.11 3.57 3.69
C GLU A 114 8.86 4.27 2.55
N SER A 115 10.15 4.54 2.79
CA SER A 115 11.05 5.15 1.81
C SER A 115 12.11 4.16 1.35
N TYR A 116 12.37 4.15 0.04
CA TYR A 116 13.35 3.28 -0.61
C TYR A 116 14.31 4.13 -1.45
N ASN A 117 15.58 3.71 -1.53
CA ASN A 117 16.60 4.40 -2.31
C ASN A 117 17.01 3.68 -3.60
N TYR A 118 16.40 2.53 -3.90
CA TYR A 118 16.61 1.77 -5.13
C TYR A 118 15.28 1.24 -5.68
N ARG A 119 15.14 1.24 -7.03
CA ARG A 119 13.96 0.70 -7.72
C ARG A 119 14.34 0.13 -9.09
N THR A 120 13.72 -0.98 -9.51
CA THR A 120 13.79 -1.46 -10.90
C THR A 120 13.07 -0.51 -11.86
N ALA A 121 13.36 -0.60 -13.17
CA ALA A 121 12.39 -0.18 -14.18
C ALA A 121 11.09 -0.99 -14.04
N ASN A 122 10.02 -0.55 -14.75
CA ASN A 122 8.77 -1.31 -14.77
C ASN A 122 9.00 -2.71 -15.34
N LEU A 123 8.51 -3.69 -14.62
CA LEU A 123 8.54 -5.11 -14.97
C LEU A 123 7.12 -5.61 -15.14
N THR A 124 6.95 -6.70 -15.89
CA THR A 124 5.64 -7.34 -16.06
C THR A 124 5.74 -8.78 -15.55
N ALA A 125 4.86 -9.17 -14.68
CA ALA A 125 4.72 -10.55 -14.23
C ALA A 125 4.37 -11.46 -15.42
N ASN A 126 4.80 -12.73 -15.39
CA ASN A 126 4.46 -13.67 -16.45
C ASN A 126 2.94 -13.72 -16.64
N ALA A 127 2.50 -13.79 -17.90
CA ALA A 127 1.08 -13.83 -18.26
C ALA A 127 0.37 -15.10 -17.76
N VAL A 128 1.13 -16.16 -17.45
CA VAL A 128 0.66 -17.41 -16.86
C VAL A 128 1.46 -17.64 -15.57
N LEU A 129 1.14 -16.89 -14.54
CA LEU A 129 1.77 -17.00 -13.23
C LEU A 129 0.71 -17.49 -12.23
N ALA A 130 0.91 -18.66 -11.63
CA ALA A 130 -0.05 -19.22 -10.68
C ALA A 130 -0.20 -18.34 -9.43
N ALA A 131 -1.40 -18.29 -8.86
CA ALA A 131 -1.62 -17.67 -7.56
C ALA A 131 -0.84 -18.43 -6.50
N ASN A 132 0.08 -17.73 -5.83
CA ASN A 132 0.94 -18.27 -4.78
C ASN A 132 1.77 -17.15 -4.14
N THR A 133 2.47 -17.45 -3.05
CA THR A 133 3.53 -16.59 -2.52
C THR A 133 4.87 -16.99 -3.14
N TYR A 134 5.51 -16.04 -3.83
CA TYR A 134 6.81 -16.20 -4.48
C TYR A 134 7.89 -15.53 -3.65
N THR A 135 9.06 -16.17 -3.59
CA THR A 135 10.25 -15.59 -2.98
C THR A 135 11.14 -14.98 -4.04
N TYR A 136 11.86 -13.92 -3.68
CA TYR A 136 12.89 -13.32 -4.51
C TYR A 136 14.10 -12.92 -3.67
N SER A 137 15.20 -12.59 -4.33
CA SER A 137 16.45 -12.19 -3.68
C SER A 137 17.01 -10.90 -4.28
N LEU A 138 17.82 -10.22 -3.48
CA LEU A 138 18.58 -9.06 -3.88
C LEU A 138 20.08 -9.37 -3.78
N THR A 139 20.83 -8.93 -4.76
CA THR A 139 22.30 -8.92 -4.70
C THR A 139 22.77 -7.48 -4.77
N SER A 140 23.51 -7.04 -3.75
CA SER A 140 24.15 -5.71 -3.71
C SER A 140 25.67 -5.89 -3.74
N THR A 141 26.35 -5.04 -4.51
CA THR A 141 27.80 -5.06 -4.66
C THR A 141 28.34 -3.65 -4.41
N ASP A 142 29.42 -3.54 -3.66
CA ASP A 142 30.14 -2.29 -3.42
C ASP A 142 31.12 -1.95 -4.56
N LYS A 143 31.71 -0.76 -4.49
CA LYS A 143 32.74 -0.33 -5.45
C LYS A 143 34.07 -1.04 -5.28
N GLY A 144 34.28 -1.75 -4.16
CA GLY A 144 35.41 -2.65 -3.93
C GLY A 144 35.23 -4.04 -4.54
N GLY A 145 34.06 -4.32 -5.13
CA GLY A 145 33.71 -5.61 -5.74
C GLY A 145 33.18 -6.66 -4.75
N ARG A 146 32.84 -6.27 -3.52
CA ARG A 146 32.25 -7.16 -2.52
C ARG A 146 30.76 -7.24 -2.70
N GLY A 147 30.24 -8.44 -2.86
CA GLY A 147 28.81 -8.68 -3.08
C GLY A 147 28.16 -9.46 -1.95
N ARG A 148 26.88 -9.19 -1.71
CA ARG A 148 26.03 -9.92 -0.79
C ARG A 148 24.68 -10.21 -1.42
N THR A 149 24.26 -11.47 -1.35
CA THR A 149 22.89 -11.86 -1.72
C THR A 149 22.06 -12.06 -0.46
N GLN A 150 20.92 -11.39 -0.43
CA GLN A 150 19.92 -11.51 0.62
C GLN A 150 18.65 -12.13 0.04
N THR A 151 18.13 -13.14 0.72
CA THR A 151 16.98 -13.95 0.31
C THR A 151 15.82 -13.77 1.29
N GLY A 152 14.67 -14.38 0.97
CA GLY A 152 13.51 -14.42 1.87
C GLY A 152 12.52 -13.26 1.71
N TYR A 153 12.73 -12.38 0.74
CA TYR A 153 11.71 -11.41 0.35
C TYR A 153 10.59 -12.13 -0.39
N THR A 154 9.35 -11.68 -0.18
CA THR A 154 8.17 -12.34 -0.72
C THR A 154 7.24 -11.37 -1.44
N VAL A 155 6.45 -11.92 -2.38
CA VAL A 155 5.32 -11.27 -3.01
C VAL A 155 4.20 -12.29 -3.18
N THR A 156 2.97 -11.88 -2.93
CA THR A 156 1.78 -12.72 -3.16
C THR A 156 1.23 -12.43 -4.55
N VAL A 157 1.07 -13.47 -5.33
CA VAL A 157 0.36 -13.43 -6.61
C VAL A 157 -1.07 -13.87 -6.35
N ASP A 158 -2.02 -13.00 -6.65
CA ASP A 158 -3.44 -13.26 -6.61
C ASP A 158 -4.05 -12.96 -7.98
N ASN A 159 -4.76 -13.93 -8.53
CA ASN A 159 -5.35 -13.84 -9.86
C ASN A 159 -6.88 -13.91 -9.80
N THR A 160 -7.46 -13.88 -8.61
CA THR A 160 -8.90 -13.92 -8.39
C THR A 160 -9.43 -12.50 -8.42
N ALA A 161 -10.43 -12.23 -9.22
CA ALA A 161 -11.11 -10.95 -9.23
C ALA A 161 -12.18 -10.92 -8.12
N PRO A 162 -12.27 -9.83 -7.33
CA PRO A 162 -13.35 -9.69 -6.37
C PRO A 162 -14.70 -9.64 -7.07
N ILE A 163 -15.71 -10.24 -6.44
CA ILE A 163 -17.10 -10.18 -6.88
C ILE A 163 -17.99 -9.66 -5.75
N ALA A 164 -19.10 -9.04 -6.11
CA ALA A 164 -20.16 -8.72 -5.17
C ALA A 164 -20.73 -10.00 -4.54
N SER A 165 -20.62 -10.16 -3.23
CA SER A 165 -21.11 -11.33 -2.50
C SER A 165 -22.48 -11.07 -1.88
N ASP A 166 -22.70 -9.87 -1.34
CA ASP A 166 -23.97 -9.47 -0.73
C ASP A 166 -24.07 -7.95 -0.63
N ILE A 167 -25.31 -7.47 -0.50
CA ILE A 167 -25.65 -6.10 -0.15
C ILE A 167 -26.75 -6.15 0.91
N GLN A 168 -26.56 -5.43 2.00
CA GLN A 168 -27.54 -5.39 3.10
C GLN A 168 -27.65 -3.98 3.66
N THR A 169 -28.83 -3.67 4.19
CA THR A 169 -29.04 -2.48 5.00
C THR A 169 -29.38 -2.88 6.44
N ALA A 170 -29.21 -1.95 7.37
CA ALA A 170 -29.65 -2.18 8.73
C ALA A 170 -30.18 -0.87 9.33
N ASN A 171 -31.39 -0.95 9.89
CA ASN A 171 -32.01 0.13 10.62
C ASN A 171 -31.32 0.31 11.98
N LYS A 172 -30.92 1.53 12.30
CA LYS A 172 -30.39 1.88 13.61
C LYS A 172 -31.49 1.76 14.68
N SER A 173 -31.15 1.18 15.81
CA SER A 173 -32.10 1.10 16.93
C SER A 173 -32.70 2.45 17.28
N GLY A 174 -34.05 2.52 17.29
CA GLY A 174 -34.83 3.71 17.55
C GLY A 174 -35.22 4.51 16.30
N ASN A 175 -34.70 4.17 15.10
CA ASN A 175 -35.18 4.73 13.85
C ASN A 175 -36.44 4.02 13.35
N ILE A 176 -37.04 4.51 12.28
CA ILE A 176 -38.27 3.95 11.70
C ILE A 176 -37.83 2.92 10.62
N ALA A 177 -38.16 1.65 10.83
CA ALA A 177 -37.89 0.60 9.87
C ALA A 177 -38.52 0.89 8.50
N GLY A 178 -37.75 0.70 7.43
CA GLY A 178 -38.16 0.98 6.06
C GLY A 178 -38.01 2.46 5.65
N ARG A 179 -37.37 3.29 6.46
CA ARG A 179 -37.09 4.70 6.16
C ARG A 179 -35.62 4.97 6.32
N PRO A 180 -34.91 5.45 5.28
CA PRO A 180 -33.48 5.76 5.38
C PRO A 180 -33.28 6.98 6.33
N ASP A 181 -32.79 6.70 7.53
CA ASP A 181 -32.59 7.68 8.59
C ASP A 181 -31.09 7.82 8.94
N ILE A 182 -30.77 8.88 9.68
CA ILE A 182 -29.41 9.10 10.20
C ILE A 182 -28.97 7.94 11.09
N GLY A 183 -27.83 7.34 10.76
CA GLY A 183 -27.22 6.23 11.50
C GLY A 183 -27.59 4.85 10.98
N ASP A 184 -28.52 4.73 10.03
CA ASP A 184 -28.75 3.48 9.32
C ASP A 184 -27.52 3.12 8.48
N THR A 185 -27.34 1.85 8.17
CA THR A 185 -26.14 1.38 7.49
C THR A 185 -26.47 0.67 6.19
N VAL A 186 -25.53 0.75 5.24
CA VAL A 186 -25.47 -0.03 4.01
C VAL A 186 -24.16 -0.78 4.00
N VAL A 187 -24.20 -2.10 3.81
CA VAL A 187 -23.03 -2.98 3.85
C VAL A 187 -22.82 -3.64 2.48
N PHE A 188 -21.73 -3.28 1.84
CA PHE A 188 -21.24 -3.90 0.61
C PHE A 188 -20.29 -5.03 0.98
N THR A 189 -20.63 -6.29 0.69
CA THR A 189 -19.81 -7.45 0.98
C THR A 189 -19.23 -8.02 -0.32
N PHE A 190 -17.91 -8.13 -0.37
CA PHE A 190 -17.18 -8.69 -1.50
C PHE A 190 -16.74 -10.13 -1.21
N SER A 191 -16.33 -10.87 -2.22
CA SER A 191 -15.78 -12.24 -2.05
C SER A 191 -14.42 -12.23 -1.34
N GLU A 192 -13.70 -11.10 -1.43
CA GLU A 192 -12.37 -10.88 -0.88
C GLU A 192 -12.13 -9.39 -0.57
N PRO A 193 -11.07 -9.04 0.17
CA PRO A 193 -10.78 -7.64 0.49
C PRO A 193 -10.42 -6.79 -0.74
N ILE A 194 -11.16 -5.71 -0.95
CA ILE A 194 -10.85 -4.66 -1.92
C ILE A 194 -9.65 -3.84 -1.46
N ASP A 195 -8.87 -3.30 -2.38
CA ASP A 195 -7.86 -2.28 -2.06
C ASP A 195 -8.56 -0.95 -1.72
N PRO A 196 -8.46 -0.43 -0.50
CA PRO A 196 -9.16 0.80 -0.12
C PRO A 196 -8.83 1.98 -1.02
N THR A 197 -7.59 2.06 -1.52
CA THR A 197 -7.14 3.16 -2.38
C THR A 197 -7.80 3.14 -3.75
N SER A 198 -8.35 1.98 -4.17
CA SER A 198 -9.14 1.87 -5.40
C SER A 198 -10.53 2.48 -5.25
N VAL A 199 -11.06 2.52 -4.02
CA VAL A 199 -12.38 3.11 -3.72
C VAL A 199 -12.25 4.62 -3.54
N LEU A 200 -11.25 5.07 -2.75
CA LEU A 200 -10.99 6.50 -2.53
C LEU A 200 -9.48 6.71 -2.38
N ALA A 201 -8.93 7.61 -3.19
CA ALA A 201 -7.50 7.90 -3.16
C ALA A 201 -7.00 8.26 -1.75
N GLY A 202 -5.97 7.55 -1.28
CA GLY A 202 -5.38 7.75 0.05
C GLY A 202 -6.19 7.15 1.20
N TRP A 203 -7.32 6.52 0.94
CA TRP A 203 -8.07 5.84 1.99
C TRP A 203 -7.36 4.55 2.44
N THR A 204 -7.34 4.34 3.76
CA THR A 204 -6.68 3.18 4.39
C THR A 204 -7.68 2.10 4.85
N GLY A 205 -8.98 2.31 4.59
CA GLY A 205 -10.05 1.50 5.15
C GLY A 205 -10.60 2.02 6.49
N ALA A 206 -9.91 2.96 7.14
CA ALA A 206 -10.38 3.60 8.36
C ALA A 206 -11.62 4.48 8.09
N ALA A 207 -12.38 4.81 9.13
CA ALA A 207 -13.56 5.66 9.00
C ALA A 207 -13.23 6.98 8.30
N THR A 208 -13.99 7.29 7.25
CA THR A 208 -13.83 8.52 6.45
C THR A 208 -15.21 9.08 6.09
N ASN A 209 -15.28 10.39 5.90
CA ASN A 209 -16.52 11.05 5.51
C ASN A 209 -16.83 10.82 4.03
N VAL A 210 -18.09 10.56 3.76
CA VAL A 210 -18.66 10.40 2.41
C VAL A 210 -20.04 11.08 2.36
N VAL A 211 -20.63 11.12 1.17
CA VAL A 211 -22.03 11.50 0.97
C VAL A 211 -22.74 10.34 0.29
N THR A 212 -23.88 9.93 0.82
CA THR A 212 -24.75 8.97 0.15
C THR A 212 -25.88 9.72 -0.56
N ARG A 213 -26.20 9.33 -1.79
CA ARG A 213 -27.36 9.83 -2.51
C ARG A 213 -28.37 8.72 -2.69
N ILE A 214 -29.64 9.06 -2.53
CA ILE A 214 -30.76 8.25 -2.98
C ILE A 214 -31.53 9.07 -4.00
N ASP A 215 -31.48 8.63 -5.25
CA ASP A 215 -32.17 9.28 -6.36
C ASP A 215 -33.58 8.70 -6.49
N ASN A 216 -34.58 9.59 -6.50
CA ASN A 216 -35.95 9.22 -6.83
C ASN A 216 -36.06 8.98 -8.35
N ASN A 217 -36.26 7.74 -8.73
CA ASN A 217 -36.39 7.32 -10.12
C ASN A 217 -37.82 6.92 -10.49
N THR A 218 -38.84 7.44 -9.78
CA THR A 218 -40.24 7.12 -10.09
C THR A 218 -40.55 7.30 -11.59
N PRO A 219 -41.15 6.33 -12.30
CA PRO A 219 -41.83 5.13 -11.76
C PRO A 219 -40.94 3.90 -11.52
N THR A 220 -39.63 3.97 -11.78
CA THR A 220 -38.70 2.88 -11.47
C THR A 220 -38.21 2.99 -10.01
N ASN A 221 -37.51 1.97 -9.52
CA ASN A 221 -37.02 1.92 -8.14
C ASN A 221 -35.98 2.99 -7.87
N ASP A 222 -35.99 3.47 -6.61
CA ASP A 222 -34.97 4.39 -6.09
C ASP A 222 -33.58 3.77 -6.17
N ARG A 223 -32.57 4.62 -6.36
CA ARG A 223 -31.17 4.18 -6.48
C ARG A 223 -30.29 4.87 -5.46
N LEU A 224 -29.46 4.06 -4.80
CA LEU A 224 -28.44 4.54 -3.88
C LEU A 224 -27.08 4.52 -4.54
N ALA A 225 -26.29 5.58 -4.31
CA ALA A 225 -24.89 5.66 -4.68
C ALA A 225 -24.08 6.42 -3.62
N VAL A 226 -22.80 6.10 -3.48
CA VAL A 226 -21.89 6.73 -2.53
C VAL A 226 -20.95 7.67 -3.26
N PHE A 227 -20.75 8.87 -2.72
CA PHE A 227 -19.91 9.94 -3.29
C PHE A 227 -18.81 10.32 -2.29
N ASN A 228 -17.75 10.95 -2.80
CA ASN A 228 -16.73 11.55 -1.96
C ASN A 228 -17.34 12.61 -1.02
N ALA A 229 -16.62 12.99 0.04
CA ALA A 229 -17.10 13.96 1.02
C ALA A 229 -17.49 15.33 0.43
N ALA A 230 -16.88 15.71 -0.71
CA ALA A 230 -17.25 16.93 -1.42
C ALA A 230 -18.54 16.78 -2.26
N ASN A 231 -19.13 15.59 -2.32
CA ASN A 231 -20.33 15.28 -3.10
C ASN A 231 -20.20 15.55 -4.61
N THR A 232 -18.96 15.43 -5.16
CA THR A 232 -18.64 15.73 -6.56
C THR A 232 -18.37 14.49 -7.42
N THR A 233 -17.83 13.42 -6.80
CA THR A 233 -17.40 12.22 -7.52
C THR A 233 -18.02 10.99 -6.88
N GLN A 234 -18.73 10.20 -7.66
CA GLN A 234 -19.24 8.91 -7.22
C GLN A 234 -18.05 7.97 -6.95
N LEU A 235 -18.06 7.29 -5.82
CA LEU A 235 -17.09 6.27 -5.48
C LEU A 235 -17.36 5.00 -6.29
N PRO A 236 -16.33 4.21 -6.64
CA PRO A 236 -16.47 3.01 -7.45
C PRO A 236 -17.00 1.81 -6.65
N LEU A 237 -18.04 2.04 -5.86
CA LEU A 237 -18.84 0.99 -5.22
C LEU A 237 -20.04 0.60 -6.09
N GLY A 238 -20.22 1.28 -7.23
CA GLY A 238 -21.37 1.05 -8.12
C GLY A 238 -22.64 1.71 -7.61
N THR A 239 -23.79 1.12 -7.94
CA THR A 239 -25.12 1.61 -7.55
C THR A 239 -25.98 0.47 -7.00
N ILE A 240 -26.89 0.82 -6.10
CA ILE A 240 -27.87 -0.10 -5.55
C ILE A 240 -29.25 0.31 -6.02
N ASN A 241 -29.96 -0.60 -6.70
CA ASN A 241 -31.39 -0.49 -6.89
C ASN A 241 -32.06 -0.98 -5.59
N LEU A 242 -32.82 -0.11 -4.93
CA LEU A 242 -33.41 -0.38 -3.61
C LEU A 242 -34.68 -1.27 -3.68
N GLY A 243 -35.01 -1.85 -4.85
CA GLY A 243 -36.16 -2.71 -5.01
C GLY A 243 -37.52 -1.99 -4.90
N ARG A 244 -37.54 -0.69 -4.49
CA ARG A 244 -38.72 0.12 -4.26
C ARG A 244 -38.48 1.55 -4.78
N ASN A 245 -39.58 2.30 -4.97
CA ASN A 245 -39.56 3.68 -5.48
C ASN A 245 -40.22 4.68 -4.49
N ASP A 246 -40.26 4.30 -3.23
CA ASP A 246 -40.96 5.07 -2.19
C ASP A 246 -40.13 5.28 -0.90
N TYR A 247 -38.80 5.12 -0.98
CA TYR A 247 -37.86 5.50 0.10
C TYR A 247 -37.63 7.02 0.19
N VAL A 248 -37.73 7.72 -0.94
CA VAL A 248 -37.63 9.18 -1.01
C VAL A 248 -38.72 9.74 -1.94
N SER A 249 -39.35 10.85 -1.54
CA SER A 249 -40.32 11.55 -2.39
C SER A 249 -39.69 12.48 -3.43
N ALA A 250 -38.42 12.82 -3.22
CA ALA A 250 -37.51 13.54 -4.13
C ALA A 250 -36.11 13.10 -3.84
N SER A 251 -35.20 13.20 -4.84
CA SER A 251 -33.78 12.82 -4.64
C SER A 251 -33.19 13.51 -3.41
N ALA A 252 -32.53 12.75 -2.58
CA ALA A 252 -31.98 13.16 -1.28
C ALA A 252 -30.49 12.86 -1.18
N THR A 253 -29.75 13.72 -0.48
CA THR A 253 -28.37 13.46 -0.06
C THR A 253 -28.34 13.25 1.44
N PHE A 254 -27.50 12.32 1.90
CA PHE A 254 -27.26 12.04 3.30
C PHE A 254 -25.81 12.39 3.63
N GLY A 255 -25.61 13.25 4.60
CA GLY A 255 -24.29 13.66 5.06
C GLY A 255 -23.63 14.81 4.29
N ALA A 256 -24.31 15.42 3.31
CA ALA A 256 -23.82 16.62 2.62
C ALA A 256 -23.87 17.87 3.52
N THR A 257 -24.78 17.90 4.48
CA THR A 257 -24.93 18.93 5.52
C THR A 257 -25.23 18.27 6.85
N GLY A 258 -24.97 18.96 7.96
CA GLY A 258 -25.17 18.40 9.31
C GLY A 258 -24.15 17.30 9.63
N THR A 259 -24.63 16.19 10.18
CA THR A 259 -23.75 15.01 10.43
C THR A 259 -23.39 14.32 9.12
N ALA A 260 -22.11 14.18 8.86
CA ALA A 260 -21.61 13.50 7.67
C ALA A 260 -22.00 12.02 7.64
N SER A 261 -22.24 11.45 6.46
CA SER A 261 -22.16 9.99 6.30
C SER A 261 -20.72 9.53 6.43
N THR A 262 -20.51 8.31 6.91
CA THR A 262 -19.16 7.74 7.06
C THR A 262 -19.05 6.41 6.34
N MET A 263 -17.83 6.08 5.90
CA MET A 263 -17.50 4.82 5.27
C MET A 263 -16.33 4.19 6.01
N VAL A 264 -16.39 2.88 6.28
CA VAL A 264 -15.32 2.12 6.92
C VAL A 264 -15.24 0.74 6.28
N MET A 265 -14.03 0.20 6.17
CA MET A 265 -13.79 -1.16 5.68
C MET A 265 -13.35 -2.07 6.81
N SER A 266 -13.91 -3.27 6.88
CA SER A 266 -13.50 -4.33 7.78
C SER A 266 -13.52 -5.67 7.04
N GLY A 267 -12.34 -6.30 6.91
CA GLY A 267 -12.20 -7.52 6.13
C GLY A 267 -12.57 -7.29 4.66
N ASN A 268 -13.57 -8.03 4.19
CA ASN A 268 -14.10 -7.95 2.84
C ASN A 268 -15.42 -7.15 2.74
N ALA A 269 -15.77 -6.39 3.78
CA ALA A 269 -16.98 -5.58 3.81
C ALA A 269 -16.66 -4.08 3.94
N ILE A 270 -17.43 -3.26 3.21
CA ILE A 270 -17.46 -1.81 3.33
C ILE A 270 -18.82 -1.40 3.89
N THR A 271 -18.82 -0.77 5.05
CA THR A 271 -20.01 -0.26 5.71
C THR A 271 -20.10 1.25 5.53
N VAL A 272 -21.22 1.72 5.00
CA VAL A 272 -21.58 3.13 4.92
C VAL A 272 -22.68 3.41 5.94
N THR A 273 -22.45 4.39 6.84
CA THR A 273 -23.43 4.86 7.81
C THR A 273 -24.02 6.17 7.29
N LEU A 274 -25.34 6.26 7.22
CA LEU A 274 -26.04 7.44 6.73
C LEU A 274 -25.93 8.63 7.70
N GLY A 275 -25.66 9.80 7.16
CA GLY A 275 -25.66 11.07 7.87
C GLY A 275 -27.01 11.79 7.82
N THR A 276 -27.00 13.11 8.05
CA THR A 276 -28.22 13.94 7.99
C THR A 276 -28.76 14.02 6.56
N ALA A 277 -30.05 13.74 6.39
CA ALA A 277 -30.73 13.86 5.10
C ALA A 277 -30.95 15.33 4.69
N SER A 278 -30.82 15.66 3.39
CA SER A 278 -31.09 16.99 2.84
C SER A 278 -32.58 17.28 2.66
N SER A 279 -33.38 16.23 2.49
CA SER A 279 -34.86 16.27 2.37
C SER A 279 -35.44 15.13 3.18
N GLY A 280 -36.75 15.19 3.48
CA GLY A 280 -37.41 14.15 4.26
C GLY A 280 -37.48 12.83 3.50
N PRO A 281 -36.84 11.77 3.99
CA PRO A 281 -37.04 10.43 3.46
C PRO A 281 -38.46 9.96 3.80
N THR A 282 -38.96 8.98 3.06
CA THR A 282 -40.29 8.37 3.27
C THR A 282 -40.14 6.92 3.71
N THR A 283 -41.19 6.35 4.30
CA THR A 283 -41.19 4.95 4.71
C THR A 283 -41.69 4.08 3.56
N ALA A 284 -40.93 3.11 3.16
CA ALA A 284 -41.30 2.12 2.12
C ALA A 284 -42.62 1.42 2.52
N SER A 285 -43.58 1.38 1.61
CA SER A 285 -44.90 0.81 1.86
C SER A 285 -44.89 -0.72 1.95
N SER A 286 -43.97 -1.40 1.28
CA SER A 286 -43.84 -2.86 1.29
C SER A 286 -42.35 -3.26 1.14
N THR A 287 -42.08 -4.57 1.18
CA THR A 287 -40.75 -5.16 0.96
C THR A 287 -40.31 -5.07 -0.49
N GLY A 288 -39.01 -5.02 -0.73
CA GLY A 288 -38.38 -5.09 -2.04
C GLY A 288 -37.03 -5.78 -1.90
N ALA A 289 -36.47 -6.34 -2.97
CA ALA A 289 -35.12 -6.90 -2.93
C ALA A 289 -34.15 -5.91 -3.56
N MET A 290 -33.08 -5.56 -2.84
CA MET A 290 -32.01 -4.76 -3.36
C MET A 290 -31.20 -5.49 -4.45
N ILE A 291 -30.74 -4.74 -5.45
CA ILE A 291 -29.83 -5.25 -6.46
C ILE A 291 -28.63 -4.31 -6.52
N TRP A 292 -27.48 -4.80 -6.14
CA TRP A 292 -26.22 -4.08 -6.28
C TRP A 292 -25.62 -4.31 -7.68
N SER A 293 -25.30 -3.24 -8.38
CA SER A 293 -24.56 -3.20 -9.63
C SER A 293 -23.17 -2.64 -9.36
N PRO A 294 -22.16 -3.51 -9.12
CA PRO A 294 -20.82 -3.07 -8.74
C PRO A 294 -20.10 -2.37 -9.89
N SER A 295 -19.02 -1.68 -9.58
CA SER A 295 -18.17 -0.97 -10.53
C SER A 295 -16.88 -1.74 -10.79
N ALA A 296 -16.57 -2.02 -12.05
CA ALA A 296 -15.29 -2.61 -12.44
C ALA A 296 -14.07 -1.69 -12.21
N SER A 297 -14.26 -0.50 -11.65
CA SER A 297 -13.16 0.42 -11.33
C SER A 297 -12.57 0.21 -9.94
N ALA A 298 -13.25 -0.51 -9.04
CA ALA A 298 -12.66 -1.02 -7.83
C ALA A 298 -11.77 -2.24 -8.15
N PHE A 299 -10.74 -2.46 -7.38
CA PHE A 299 -9.86 -3.62 -7.54
C PHE A 299 -9.39 -4.13 -6.17
N ASP A 300 -8.92 -5.38 -6.15
CA ASP A 300 -8.34 -6.00 -4.98
C ASP A 300 -6.90 -5.53 -4.70
N ARG A 301 -6.29 -6.12 -3.68
CA ARG A 301 -4.90 -5.84 -3.30
C ARG A 301 -3.90 -6.16 -4.40
N ALA A 302 -4.18 -7.15 -5.26
CA ALA A 302 -3.30 -7.54 -6.36
C ALA A 302 -3.53 -6.72 -7.64
N GLY A 303 -4.65 -5.98 -7.73
CA GLY A 303 -5.02 -5.15 -8.86
C GLY A 303 -5.98 -5.84 -9.83
N ASN A 304 -6.60 -6.97 -9.42
CA ASN A 304 -7.67 -7.57 -10.21
C ASN A 304 -8.92 -6.71 -10.11
N ALA A 305 -9.47 -6.28 -11.24
CA ALA A 305 -10.67 -5.46 -11.28
C ALA A 305 -11.90 -6.23 -10.81
N GLU A 306 -12.76 -5.57 -10.02
CA GLU A 306 -14.03 -6.14 -9.56
C GLU A 306 -14.90 -6.54 -10.75
N SER A 307 -15.59 -7.66 -10.61
CA SER A 307 -16.61 -8.10 -11.58
C SER A 307 -17.83 -7.17 -11.54
N ALA A 308 -18.27 -6.72 -12.70
CA ALA A 308 -19.49 -5.91 -12.83
C ALA A 308 -20.80 -6.74 -12.76
N ALA A 309 -20.71 -8.03 -12.44
CA ALA A 309 -21.90 -8.89 -12.29
C ALA A 309 -22.76 -8.42 -11.13
N THR A 310 -24.03 -8.19 -11.38
CA THR A 310 -24.98 -7.74 -10.37
C THR A 310 -25.20 -8.78 -9.28
N LYS A 311 -25.48 -8.32 -8.07
CA LYS A 311 -25.80 -9.16 -6.92
C LYS A 311 -27.12 -8.71 -6.30
N THR A 312 -28.08 -9.61 -6.25
CA THR A 312 -29.27 -9.43 -5.43
C THR A 312 -28.92 -9.74 -3.98
N GLU A 313 -29.43 -8.97 -3.05
CA GLU A 313 -29.30 -9.23 -1.61
C GLU A 313 -29.63 -10.67 -1.25
N THR A 314 -28.98 -11.18 -0.21
CA THR A 314 -29.28 -12.52 0.30
C THR A 314 -30.35 -12.44 1.38
N GLY A 315 -31.11 -13.53 1.51
CA GLY A 315 -32.20 -13.60 2.49
C GLY A 315 -33.58 -13.34 1.89
N THR A 316 -34.51 -13.03 2.73
CA THR A 316 -35.90 -12.70 2.33
C THR A 316 -35.98 -11.19 2.11
N ALA A 317 -36.58 -10.80 0.98
CA ALA A 317 -36.83 -9.39 0.69
C ALA A 317 -37.57 -8.70 1.86
N ASP A 318 -37.03 -7.63 2.36
CA ASP A 318 -37.57 -6.87 3.48
C ASP A 318 -37.74 -5.37 3.14
N LYS A 319 -37.93 -4.54 4.13
CA LYS A 319 -37.89 -3.09 4.00
C LYS A 319 -36.50 -2.67 4.41
N ASP A 320 -35.74 -2.22 3.42
CA ASP A 320 -34.41 -1.66 3.64
C ASP A 320 -34.44 -0.48 4.61
N PHE A 321 -33.42 -0.34 5.42
CA PHE A 321 -33.27 0.70 6.46
C PHE A 321 -34.17 0.56 7.69
#